data_b5ccbee2ddf04fb6f99cb01f843c3450
#
_entry.id   b5ccbee2ddf04fb6f99cb01f843c3450
#
_cell.length_a   1.000
_cell.length_b   1.000
_cell.length_c   1.000
_cell.angle_alpha   90.00
_cell.angle_beta   90.00
_cell.angle_gamma   90.00
#
_symmetry.space_group_name_H-M   'P 1'
#
loop_
_entity.id
_entity.type
_entity.pdbx_description
1 polymer ?
#
loop_
_entity_poly.entity_id
_entity_poly.type
_entity_poly.pdbx_seq_one_letter_code
_entity_poly.pdbx_strand_id
1 'polypeptide(L)'
;FVPCKDLKGLTAKADTLVMACKPYQIEGVLSEIKEELKGKALISIAAGWNYDKYEEYLDKSTRFQFIMPNTPAMVGEGVLLFEEKNSLLPEEREEIKKLFEALGIVIELPVHLMGIGGALTGCGPAFVDLIIEALGDAGVKYGVPRKQAYEMVSQMIIGSAKLQLETGEHPGVLKDNVCSPAGTTICGVDALEHAG
;
A
#
# COMPACT_ATOMS: atom_id res chain seq x y z
N PHE A 1 16.17 -11.35 13.21
CA PHE A 1 16.36 -9.94 13.60
C PHE A 1 17.41 -9.85 14.70
N VAL A 2 18.35 -8.90 14.57
CA VAL A 2 19.35 -8.60 15.62
C VAL A 2 19.04 -7.22 16.17
N PRO A 3 18.56 -7.10 17.42
CA PRO A 3 18.25 -5.80 18.01
C PRO A 3 19.55 -5.00 18.23
N CYS A 4 19.51 -3.71 17.91
CA CYS A 4 20.57 -2.76 18.23
C CYS A 4 20.19 -1.92 19.44
N LYS A 5 21.18 -1.48 20.22
CA LYS A 5 20.94 -0.72 21.46
C LYS A 5 20.51 0.73 21.20
N ASP A 6 20.97 1.30 20.09
CA ASP A 6 20.73 2.70 19.71
C ASP A 6 20.73 2.87 18.20
N LEU A 7 20.27 4.02 17.73
CA LEU A 7 20.16 4.34 16.31
C LEU A 7 21.52 4.43 15.60
N LYS A 8 22.53 4.99 16.26
CA LYS A 8 23.87 5.13 15.68
C LYS A 8 24.52 3.78 15.46
N GLY A 9 24.43 2.88 16.45
CA GLY A 9 24.91 1.52 16.34
C GLY A 9 24.20 0.69 15.28
N LEU A 10 22.90 0.93 15.06
CA LEU A 10 22.15 0.36 13.95
C LEU A 10 22.66 0.89 12.61
N THR A 11 22.72 2.21 12.48
CA THR A 11 23.14 2.90 11.25
C THR A 11 24.56 2.53 10.84
N ALA A 12 25.48 2.42 11.80
CA ALA A 12 26.87 2.04 11.51
C ALA A 12 27.02 0.63 10.90
N LYS A 13 26.08 -0.30 11.21
CA LYS A 13 26.13 -1.69 10.76
C LYS A 13 25.38 -1.97 9.46
N ALA A 14 24.57 -1.04 9.01
CA ALA A 14 23.73 -1.23 7.83
C ALA A 14 24.26 -0.40 6.65
N ASP A 15 24.15 -0.93 5.44
CA ASP A 15 24.41 -0.22 4.19
C ASP A 15 23.13 0.46 3.68
N THR A 16 21.99 -0.16 3.94
CA THR A 16 20.64 0.36 3.65
C THR A 16 19.82 0.39 4.92
N LEU A 17 19.14 1.51 5.18
CA LEU A 17 18.25 1.69 6.32
C LEU A 17 16.82 1.86 5.84
N VAL A 18 15.86 1.37 6.65
CA VAL A 18 14.43 1.62 6.43
C VAL A 18 13.89 2.50 7.55
N MET A 19 13.43 3.70 7.20
CA MET A 19 12.76 4.63 8.09
C MET A 19 11.27 4.25 8.19
N ALA A 20 10.91 3.54 9.25
CA ALA A 20 9.57 3.03 9.51
C ALA A 20 8.94 3.64 10.78
N CYS A 21 9.49 4.74 11.30
CA CYS A 21 8.94 5.46 12.44
C CYS A 21 7.77 6.37 12.02
N LYS A 22 7.05 6.90 13.02
CA LYS A 22 5.96 7.84 12.74
C LYS A 22 6.49 9.17 12.18
N PRO A 23 5.74 9.86 11.29
CA PRO A 23 6.21 11.10 10.64
C PRO A 23 6.75 12.17 11.60
N TYR A 24 6.14 12.34 12.77
CA TYR A 24 6.57 13.32 13.77
C TYR A 24 7.92 12.99 14.46
N GLN A 25 8.43 11.77 14.28
CA GLN A 25 9.70 11.32 14.87
C GLN A 25 10.90 11.51 13.92
N ILE A 26 10.64 11.68 12.61
CA ILE A 26 11.67 11.63 11.57
C ILE A 26 12.75 12.68 11.78
N GLU A 27 12.38 13.93 12.05
CA GLU A 27 13.36 15.02 12.25
C GLU A 27 14.31 14.70 13.40
N GLY A 28 13.78 14.17 14.52
CA GLY A 28 14.59 13.75 15.66
C GLY A 28 15.54 12.61 15.31
N VAL A 29 15.04 11.60 14.59
CA VAL A 29 15.85 10.46 14.15
C VAL A 29 16.95 10.93 13.18
N LEU A 30 16.60 11.71 12.16
CA LEU A 30 17.57 12.21 11.19
C LEU A 30 18.64 13.08 11.84
N SER A 31 18.26 13.95 12.80
CA SER A 31 19.23 14.78 13.51
C SER A 31 20.26 13.96 14.31
N GLU A 32 19.88 12.79 14.80
CA GLU A 32 20.75 11.89 15.55
C GLU A 32 21.71 11.11 14.67
N ILE A 33 21.27 10.66 13.47
CA ILE A 33 22.05 9.73 12.61
C ILE A 33 22.52 10.33 11.30
N LYS A 34 22.34 11.63 11.07
CA LYS A 34 22.68 12.31 9.81
C LYS A 34 24.11 12.05 9.34
N GLU A 35 25.06 12.09 10.25
CA GLU A 35 26.47 11.88 9.92
C GLU A 35 26.74 10.41 9.55
N GLU A 36 26.13 9.48 10.26
CA GLU A 36 26.26 8.05 10.04
C GLU A 36 25.54 7.57 8.76
N LEU A 37 24.60 8.38 8.22
CA LEU A 37 23.89 8.08 6.96
C LEU A 37 24.71 8.44 5.71
N LYS A 38 25.77 9.23 5.83
CA LYS A 38 26.60 9.63 4.67
C LYS A 38 27.10 8.41 3.89
N GLY A 39 26.89 8.44 2.57
CA GLY A 39 27.27 7.35 1.67
C GLY A 39 26.41 6.10 1.72
N LYS A 40 25.31 6.09 2.50
CA LYS A 40 24.38 4.95 2.63
C LYS A 40 23.08 5.19 1.87
N ALA A 41 22.27 4.13 1.73
CA ALA A 41 20.91 4.20 1.21
C ALA A 41 19.88 4.32 2.36
N LEU A 42 18.91 5.20 2.21
CA LEU A 42 17.77 5.35 3.12
C LEU A 42 16.47 5.15 2.35
N ILE A 43 15.67 4.21 2.82
CA ILE A 43 14.31 3.97 2.34
C ILE A 43 13.34 4.52 3.39
N SER A 44 12.37 5.32 3.00
CA SER A 44 11.33 5.75 3.93
C SER A 44 9.96 5.21 3.52
N ILE A 45 9.23 4.71 4.51
CA ILE A 45 7.82 4.32 4.36
C ILE A 45 6.90 5.23 5.18
N ALA A 46 7.37 6.38 5.63
CA ALA A 46 6.62 7.30 6.46
C ALA A 46 5.75 8.24 5.61
N ALA A 47 4.43 8.14 5.76
CA ALA A 47 3.47 8.94 5.00
C ALA A 47 3.72 10.46 5.18
N GLY A 48 3.58 11.21 4.08
CA GLY A 48 3.75 12.66 4.06
C GLY A 48 5.21 13.16 4.06
N TRP A 49 6.17 12.23 3.94
CA TRP A 49 7.59 12.53 3.80
C TRP A 49 8.12 12.00 2.45
N ASN A 50 7.96 12.79 1.39
CA ASN A 50 8.43 12.51 0.04
C ASN A 50 9.92 12.85 -0.14
N TYR A 51 10.45 12.61 -1.34
CA TYR A 51 11.85 12.90 -1.69
C TYR A 51 12.24 14.34 -1.40
N ASP A 52 11.46 15.32 -1.84
CA ASP A 52 11.78 16.74 -1.72
C ASP A 52 11.95 17.16 -0.24
N LYS A 53 11.09 16.64 0.63
CA LYS A 53 11.17 16.91 2.06
C LYS A 53 12.40 16.29 2.71
N TYR A 54 12.77 15.07 2.33
CA TYR A 54 13.99 14.43 2.83
C TYR A 54 15.27 15.11 2.33
N GLU A 55 15.26 15.62 1.10
CA GLU A 55 16.40 16.32 0.50
C GLU A 55 16.87 17.53 1.34
N GLU A 56 15.98 18.17 2.10
CA GLU A 56 16.28 19.28 3.00
C GLU A 56 17.11 18.84 4.23
N TYR A 57 17.01 17.58 4.62
CA TYR A 57 17.61 17.04 5.85
C TYR A 57 18.83 16.15 5.59
N LEU A 58 18.90 15.50 4.43
CA LEU A 58 19.94 14.53 4.11
C LEU A 58 21.20 15.20 3.53
N ASP A 59 22.36 14.59 3.79
CA ASP A 59 23.59 14.92 3.07
C ASP A 59 23.47 14.45 1.61
N LYS A 60 24.13 15.17 0.69
CA LYS A 60 24.10 14.85 -0.75
C LYS A 60 24.66 13.46 -1.10
N SER A 61 25.47 12.89 -0.22
CA SER A 61 26.00 11.53 -0.38
C SER A 61 25.03 10.44 0.10
N THR A 62 23.95 10.79 0.83
CA THR A 62 22.92 9.85 1.26
C THR A 62 21.94 9.62 0.12
N ARG A 63 21.83 8.38 -0.31
CA ARG A 63 20.89 7.99 -1.37
C ARG A 63 19.53 7.69 -0.76
N PHE A 64 18.46 8.07 -1.44
CA PHE A 64 17.11 8.03 -0.85
C PHE A 64 16.04 7.54 -1.82
N GLN A 65 15.09 6.75 -1.30
CA GLN A 65 13.84 6.36 -1.96
C GLN A 65 12.68 6.47 -0.99
N PHE A 66 11.60 7.15 -1.40
CA PHE A 66 10.32 7.09 -0.71
C PHE A 66 9.45 5.96 -1.28
N ILE A 67 8.83 5.18 -0.41
CA ILE A 67 7.91 4.10 -0.74
C ILE A 67 6.68 4.22 0.16
N MET A 68 5.49 4.10 -0.41
CA MET A 68 4.25 4.06 0.36
C MET A 68 3.63 2.66 0.24
N PRO A 69 3.77 1.81 1.26
CA PRO A 69 3.12 0.51 1.35
C PRO A 69 1.69 0.64 1.87
N ASN A 70 0.91 -0.44 1.77
CA ASN A 70 -0.39 -0.57 2.39
C ASN A 70 -0.50 -1.84 3.26
N THR A 71 -1.57 -1.95 4.05
CA THR A 71 -1.76 -3.06 5.00
C THR A 71 -1.86 -4.45 4.35
N PRO A 72 -2.42 -4.66 3.13
CA PRO A 72 -2.42 -5.96 2.47
C PRO A 72 -1.03 -6.55 2.20
N ALA A 73 0.04 -5.77 2.30
CA ALA A 73 1.42 -6.26 2.27
C ALA A 73 1.70 -7.34 3.36
N MET A 74 0.94 -7.33 4.46
CA MET A 74 1.07 -8.34 5.52
C MET A 74 0.72 -9.77 5.07
N VAL A 75 -0.02 -9.90 3.97
CA VAL A 75 -0.42 -11.17 3.36
C VAL A 75 0.13 -11.37 1.95
N GLY A 76 1.10 -10.53 1.54
CA GLY A 76 1.74 -10.62 0.23
C GLY A 76 0.93 -10.02 -0.93
N GLU A 77 -0.16 -9.31 -0.63
CA GLU A 77 -1.08 -8.70 -1.62
C GLU A 77 -1.04 -7.17 -1.53
N GLY A 78 0.12 -6.62 -1.18
CA GLY A 78 0.32 -5.19 -1.04
C GLY A 78 0.42 -4.44 -2.38
N VAL A 79 0.20 -3.14 -2.30
CA VAL A 79 0.61 -2.19 -3.33
C VAL A 79 1.69 -1.30 -2.74
N LEU A 80 2.88 -1.36 -3.33
CA LEU A 80 4.06 -0.61 -2.90
C LEU A 80 4.27 0.53 -3.90
N LEU A 81 3.86 1.74 -3.54
CA LEU A 81 4.05 2.91 -4.40
C LEU A 81 5.46 3.45 -4.23
N PHE A 82 6.26 3.38 -5.28
CA PHE A 82 7.60 3.95 -5.33
C PHE A 82 7.52 5.34 -5.96
N GLU A 83 8.05 6.33 -5.28
CA GLU A 83 8.21 7.64 -5.89
C GLU A 83 9.25 7.57 -7.01
N GLU A 84 8.94 8.09 -8.21
CA GLU A 84 9.87 8.09 -9.35
C GLU A 84 11.16 8.84 -9.02
N LYS A 85 11.02 10.00 -8.34
CA LYS A 85 12.19 10.77 -7.88
C LYS A 85 12.89 10.02 -6.76
N ASN A 86 14.16 9.68 -7.00
CA ASN A 86 15.00 8.99 -6.04
C ASN A 86 16.49 9.29 -6.35
N SER A 87 17.39 8.90 -5.47
CA SER A 87 18.85 9.02 -5.67
C SER A 87 19.60 7.70 -5.45
N LEU A 88 18.88 6.57 -5.43
CA LEU A 88 19.51 5.25 -5.35
C LEU A 88 20.36 4.97 -6.60
N LEU A 89 21.39 4.15 -6.45
CA LEU A 89 22.06 3.56 -7.60
C LEU A 89 21.11 2.60 -8.32
N PRO A 90 21.24 2.45 -9.66
CA PRO A 90 20.34 1.58 -10.42
C PRO A 90 20.24 0.15 -9.87
N GLU A 91 21.37 -0.45 -9.52
CA GLU A 91 21.46 -1.77 -8.91
C GLU A 91 20.80 -1.85 -7.52
N GLU A 92 20.98 -0.84 -6.68
CA GLU A 92 20.32 -0.75 -5.38
C GLU A 92 18.79 -0.68 -5.54
N ARG A 93 18.34 0.14 -6.50
CA ARG A 93 16.92 0.30 -6.77
C ARG A 93 16.28 -0.99 -7.22
N GLU A 94 16.92 -1.75 -8.10
CA GLU A 94 16.44 -3.05 -8.56
C GLU A 94 16.41 -4.10 -7.44
N GLU A 95 17.42 -4.12 -6.57
CA GLU A 95 17.43 -5.02 -5.41
C GLU A 95 16.30 -4.68 -4.43
N ILE A 96 16.10 -3.39 -4.16
CA ILE A 96 15.02 -2.92 -3.28
C ILE A 96 13.65 -3.26 -3.87
N LYS A 97 13.43 -3.04 -5.18
CA LYS A 97 12.19 -3.45 -5.85
C LYS A 97 11.90 -4.94 -5.65
N LYS A 98 12.87 -5.80 -5.96
CA LYS A 98 12.73 -7.26 -5.79
C LYS A 98 12.41 -7.65 -4.34
N LEU A 99 13.01 -6.95 -3.37
CA LEU A 99 12.71 -7.18 -1.96
C LEU A 99 11.26 -6.83 -1.63
N PHE A 100 10.76 -5.72 -2.15
CA PHE A 100 9.39 -5.27 -1.90
C PHE A 100 8.34 -6.03 -2.73
N GLU A 101 8.69 -6.58 -3.89
CA GLU A 101 7.82 -7.46 -4.71
C GLU A 101 7.40 -8.73 -3.95
N ALA A 102 8.16 -9.16 -2.94
CA ALA A 102 7.73 -10.24 -2.05
C ALA A 102 6.52 -9.87 -1.18
N LEU A 103 6.17 -8.60 -1.08
CA LEU A 103 5.04 -8.08 -0.29
C LEU A 103 3.82 -7.72 -1.15
N GLY A 104 3.93 -7.79 -2.48
CA GLY A 104 2.88 -7.43 -3.42
C GLY A 104 3.43 -6.82 -4.71
N ILE A 105 2.66 -5.95 -5.35
CA ILE A 105 3.08 -5.30 -6.61
C ILE A 105 3.77 -3.95 -6.34
N VAL A 106 4.79 -3.65 -7.13
CA VAL A 106 5.46 -2.35 -7.12
C VAL A 106 4.91 -1.48 -8.26
N ILE A 107 4.46 -0.28 -7.93
CA ILE A 107 3.99 0.72 -8.90
C ILE A 107 4.79 2.00 -8.70
N GLU A 108 5.38 2.50 -9.78
CA GLU A 108 6.10 3.78 -9.77
C GLU A 108 5.16 4.94 -10.10
N LEU A 109 5.23 6.00 -9.32
CA LEU A 109 4.42 7.19 -9.53
C LEU A 109 5.28 8.46 -9.41
N PRO A 110 5.01 9.47 -10.25
CA PRO A 110 5.57 10.80 -10.07
C PRO A 110 5.04 11.44 -8.77
N VAL A 111 5.83 12.32 -8.19
CA VAL A 111 5.57 12.93 -6.87
C VAL A 111 4.15 13.50 -6.73
N HIS A 112 3.63 14.15 -7.78
CA HIS A 112 2.30 14.77 -7.75
C HIS A 112 1.14 13.76 -7.72
N LEU A 113 1.37 12.49 -8.06
CA LEU A 113 0.38 11.40 -8.00
C LEU A 113 0.53 10.53 -6.73
N MET A 114 1.61 10.68 -5.96
CA MET A 114 1.80 9.89 -4.74
C MET A 114 0.67 10.09 -3.73
N GLY A 115 0.11 11.30 -3.64
CA GLY A 115 -1.02 11.59 -2.73
C GLY A 115 -2.29 10.83 -3.10
N ILE A 116 -2.71 10.89 -4.37
CA ILE A 116 -3.91 10.17 -4.83
C ILE A 116 -3.66 8.66 -4.89
N GLY A 117 -2.46 8.23 -5.29
CA GLY A 117 -2.06 6.82 -5.21
C GLY A 117 -2.20 6.27 -3.79
N GLY A 118 -1.70 7.03 -2.80
CA GLY A 118 -1.84 6.68 -1.38
C GLY A 118 -3.28 6.66 -0.89
N ALA A 119 -4.15 7.55 -1.37
CA ALA A 119 -5.57 7.50 -1.06
C ALA A 119 -6.22 6.22 -1.60
N LEU A 120 -5.91 5.84 -2.85
CA LEU A 120 -6.45 4.63 -3.46
C LEU A 120 -5.95 3.35 -2.77
N THR A 121 -4.66 3.26 -2.47
CA THR A 121 -4.03 2.02 -2.00
C THR A 121 -3.88 1.94 -0.49
N GLY A 122 -3.61 3.08 0.17
CA GLY A 122 -3.41 3.14 1.62
C GLY A 122 -4.71 3.31 2.41
N CYS A 123 -5.69 4.09 1.88
CA CYS A 123 -7.01 4.23 2.50
C CYS A 123 -8.00 3.19 1.98
N GLY A 124 -7.87 2.75 0.74
CA GLY A 124 -8.74 1.79 0.07
C GLY A 124 -9.08 0.54 0.88
N PRO A 125 -8.14 -0.11 1.59
CA PRO A 125 -8.45 -1.27 2.43
C PRO A 125 -9.57 -1.01 3.43
N ALA A 126 -9.59 0.15 4.10
CA ALA A 126 -10.67 0.48 5.04
C ALA A 126 -12.03 0.64 4.36
N PHE A 127 -12.06 1.10 3.11
CA PHE A 127 -13.32 1.19 2.34
C PHE A 127 -13.83 -0.20 1.95
N VAL A 128 -12.91 -1.10 1.57
CA VAL A 128 -13.25 -2.51 1.29
C VAL A 128 -13.77 -3.20 2.56
N ASP A 129 -13.15 -2.95 3.73
CA ASP A 129 -13.60 -3.50 5.00
C ASP A 129 -15.02 -3.06 5.36
N LEU A 130 -15.39 -1.80 5.10
CA LEU A 130 -16.78 -1.32 5.25
C LEU A 130 -17.76 -2.08 4.33
N ILE A 131 -17.36 -2.36 3.09
CA ILE A 131 -18.18 -3.15 2.15
C ILE A 131 -18.33 -4.59 2.65
N ILE A 132 -17.23 -5.20 3.14
CA ILE A 132 -17.25 -6.54 3.72
C ILE A 132 -18.21 -6.61 4.91
N GLU A 133 -18.14 -5.62 5.80
CA GLU A 133 -19.01 -5.53 6.98
C GLU A 133 -20.49 -5.41 6.57
N ALA A 134 -20.82 -4.48 5.67
CA ALA A 134 -22.19 -4.23 5.23
C ALA A 134 -22.81 -5.46 4.54
N LEU A 135 -22.08 -6.11 3.64
CA LEU A 135 -22.54 -7.34 2.97
C LEU A 135 -22.62 -8.52 3.95
N GLY A 136 -21.68 -8.61 4.90
CA GLY A 136 -21.73 -9.57 5.99
C GLY A 136 -22.97 -9.41 6.87
N ASP A 137 -23.34 -8.17 7.19
CA ASP A 137 -24.58 -7.85 7.94
C ASP A 137 -25.83 -8.26 7.18
N ALA A 138 -25.88 -8.01 5.88
CA ALA A 138 -26.95 -8.48 5.02
C ALA A 138 -27.07 -10.01 5.07
N GLY A 139 -25.94 -10.73 4.97
CA GLY A 139 -25.94 -12.19 5.11
C GLY A 139 -26.52 -12.67 6.44
N VAL A 140 -26.10 -12.05 7.54
CA VAL A 140 -26.62 -12.39 8.88
C VAL A 140 -28.11 -12.10 9.02
N LYS A 141 -28.58 -10.98 8.46
CA LYS A 141 -30.02 -10.64 8.43
C LYS A 141 -30.86 -11.74 7.81
N TYR A 142 -30.32 -12.47 6.83
CA TYR A 142 -30.99 -13.57 6.14
C TYR A 142 -30.58 -14.97 6.64
N GLY A 143 -29.92 -15.04 7.81
CA GLY A 143 -29.67 -16.30 8.51
C GLY A 143 -28.32 -16.96 8.26
N VAL A 144 -27.41 -16.33 7.52
CA VAL A 144 -26.03 -16.83 7.37
C VAL A 144 -25.25 -16.57 8.66
N PRO A 145 -24.58 -17.57 9.25
CA PRO A 145 -23.71 -17.34 10.41
C PRO A 145 -22.63 -16.28 10.11
N ARG A 146 -22.38 -15.37 11.04
CA ARG A 146 -21.47 -14.22 10.86
C ARG A 146 -20.12 -14.59 10.25
N LYS A 147 -19.47 -15.63 10.78
CA LYS A 147 -18.16 -16.07 10.28
C LYS A 147 -18.22 -16.47 8.80
N GLN A 148 -19.22 -17.27 8.43
CA GLN A 148 -19.39 -17.71 7.05
C GLN A 148 -19.76 -16.56 6.12
N ALA A 149 -20.57 -15.59 6.58
CA ALA A 149 -20.89 -14.39 5.80
C ALA A 149 -19.61 -13.61 5.43
N TYR A 150 -18.73 -13.38 6.38
CA TYR A 150 -17.46 -12.71 6.10
C TYR A 150 -16.53 -13.52 5.19
N GLU A 151 -16.42 -14.84 5.39
CA GLU A 151 -15.63 -15.72 4.51
C GLU A 151 -16.13 -15.67 3.06
N MET A 152 -17.45 -15.73 2.86
CA MET A 152 -18.07 -15.66 1.52
C MET A 152 -17.82 -14.31 0.85
N VAL A 153 -18.05 -13.21 1.57
CA VAL A 153 -17.88 -11.84 1.03
C VAL A 153 -16.42 -11.55 0.70
N SER A 154 -15.52 -11.88 1.62
CA SER A 154 -14.08 -11.64 1.40
C SER A 154 -13.56 -12.43 0.19
N GLN A 155 -13.94 -13.72 0.06
CA GLN A 155 -13.54 -14.54 -1.08
C GLN A 155 -14.15 -14.02 -2.39
N MET A 156 -15.39 -13.53 -2.38
CA MET A 156 -16.03 -12.91 -3.55
C MET A 156 -15.27 -11.66 -4.00
N ILE A 157 -14.87 -10.78 -3.06
CA ILE A 157 -14.11 -9.55 -3.37
C ILE A 157 -12.75 -9.90 -3.96
N ILE A 158 -12.01 -10.85 -3.36
CA ILE A 158 -10.75 -11.36 -3.91
C ILE A 158 -10.94 -11.85 -5.34
N GLY A 159 -11.95 -12.67 -5.58
CA GLY A 159 -12.24 -13.23 -6.90
C GLY A 159 -12.58 -12.17 -7.93
N SER A 160 -13.40 -11.18 -7.58
CA SER A 160 -13.80 -10.09 -8.48
C SER A 160 -12.61 -9.18 -8.83
N ALA A 161 -11.79 -8.83 -7.86
CA ALA A 161 -10.59 -8.02 -8.08
C ALA A 161 -9.57 -8.79 -8.95
N LYS A 162 -9.34 -10.06 -8.65
CA LYS A 162 -8.42 -10.90 -9.41
C LYS A 162 -8.88 -11.09 -10.86
N LEU A 163 -10.17 -11.31 -11.08
CA LEU A 163 -10.74 -11.42 -12.42
C LEU A 163 -10.49 -10.14 -13.24
N GLN A 164 -10.68 -8.97 -12.64
CA GLN A 164 -10.41 -7.69 -13.30
C GLN A 164 -8.92 -7.53 -13.66
N LEU A 165 -8.02 -7.87 -12.73
CA LEU A 165 -6.56 -7.78 -12.96
C LEU A 165 -6.08 -8.73 -14.05
N GLU A 166 -6.60 -9.97 -14.08
CA GLU A 166 -6.17 -11.00 -15.05
C GLU A 166 -6.74 -10.75 -16.44
N THR A 167 -7.97 -10.25 -16.55
CA THR A 167 -8.62 -10.02 -17.85
C THR A 167 -8.32 -8.65 -18.42
N GLY A 168 -8.02 -7.66 -17.60
CA GLY A 168 -7.92 -6.26 -17.99
C GLY A 168 -9.24 -5.63 -18.47
N GLU A 169 -10.35 -6.35 -18.30
CA GLU A 169 -11.67 -5.87 -18.73
C GLU A 169 -12.11 -4.64 -17.91
N HIS A 170 -12.86 -3.76 -18.57
CA HIS A 170 -13.44 -2.61 -17.88
C HIS A 170 -14.43 -3.08 -16.80
N PRO A 171 -14.35 -2.52 -15.56
CA PRO A 171 -15.23 -2.95 -14.46
C PRO A 171 -16.72 -2.93 -14.80
N GLY A 172 -17.20 -1.98 -15.62
CA GLY A 172 -18.57 -1.93 -16.11
C GLY A 172 -18.95 -3.15 -16.93
N VAL A 173 -18.06 -3.66 -17.77
CA VAL A 173 -18.29 -4.89 -18.56
C VAL A 173 -18.43 -6.10 -17.64
N LEU A 174 -17.52 -6.22 -16.66
CA LEU A 174 -17.58 -7.30 -15.67
C LEU A 174 -18.87 -7.26 -14.85
N LYS A 175 -19.31 -6.05 -14.44
CA LYS A 175 -20.59 -5.84 -13.76
C LYS A 175 -21.77 -6.31 -14.65
N ASP A 176 -21.80 -5.90 -15.90
CA ASP A 176 -22.90 -6.22 -16.82
C ASP A 176 -22.97 -7.73 -17.11
N ASN A 177 -21.84 -8.40 -17.21
CA ASN A 177 -21.77 -9.87 -17.40
C ASN A 177 -22.41 -10.67 -16.24
N VAL A 178 -22.56 -10.08 -15.06
CA VAL A 178 -23.22 -10.69 -13.90
C VAL A 178 -24.69 -10.27 -13.80
N CYS A 179 -25.10 -9.21 -14.51
CA CYS A 179 -26.46 -8.64 -14.48
C CYS A 179 -27.36 -9.25 -15.53
N SER A 180 -28.04 -10.37 -15.21
CA SER A 180 -29.06 -10.92 -16.09
C SER A 180 -30.36 -10.06 -16.09
N PRO A 181 -31.12 -10.01 -17.23
CA PRO A 181 -32.40 -9.30 -17.28
C PRO A 181 -33.36 -9.73 -16.17
N ALA A 182 -33.89 -8.76 -15.43
CA ALA A 182 -34.79 -8.96 -14.28
C ALA A 182 -34.21 -9.83 -13.14
N GLY A 183 -32.87 -10.04 -13.13
CA GLY A 183 -32.20 -10.84 -12.11
C GLY A 183 -31.99 -10.09 -10.77
N THR A 184 -31.58 -10.80 -9.75
CA THR A 184 -31.31 -10.25 -8.42
C THR A 184 -30.12 -9.29 -8.44
N THR A 185 -29.13 -9.54 -9.29
CA THR A 185 -27.91 -8.71 -9.38
C THR A 185 -28.25 -7.30 -9.87
N ILE A 186 -29.03 -7.16 -10.95
CA ILE A 186 -29.38 -5.83 -11.47
C ILE A 186 -30.25 -5.04 -10.48
N CYS A 187 -31.15 -5.71 -9.73
CA CYS A 187 -31.92 -5.06 -8.67
C CYS A 187 -31.01 -4.54 -7.54
N GLY A 188 -29.97 -5.31 -7.19
CA GLY A 188 -28.98 -4.90 -6.19
C GLY A 188 -28.13 -3.74 -6.67
N VAL A 189 -27.70 -3.73 -7.93
CA VAL A 189 -26.95 -2.64 -8.55
C VAL A 189 -27.79 -1.36 -8.57
N ASP A 190 -29.06 -1.44 -8.99
CA ASP A 190 -30.00 -0.32 -8.98
C ASP A 190 -30.15 0.29 -7.57
N ALA A 191 -30.29 -0.55 -6.55
CA ALA A 191 -30.37 -0.08 -5.16
C ALA A 191 -29.11 0.64 -4.68
N LEU A 192 -27.92 0.13 -5.05
CA LEU A 192 -26.63 0.76 -4.71
C LEU A 192 -26.47 2.12 -5.42
N GLU A 193 -26.80 2.20 -6.70
CA GLU A 193 -26.72 3.44 -7.48
C GLU A 193 -27.69 4.53 -6.95
N HIS A 194 -28.88 4.16 -6.49
CA HIS A 194 -29.83 5.07 -5.86
C HIS A 194 -29.42 5.54 -4.47
N ALA A 195 -28.68 4.73 -3.73
CA ALA A 195 -28.24 5.07 -2.37
C ALA A 195 -26.98 5.98 -2.36
N GLY A 196 -26.26 6.06 -3.46
CA GLY A 196 -25.02 6.87 -3.61
C GLY A 196 -23.82 6.10 -3.12
#